data_7996178886c2a0c496c4af6b66c086b7
#
_entry.id   7996178886c2a0c496c4af6b66c086b7
#
_cell.length_a   1.000
_cell.length_b   1.000
_cell.length_c   1.000
_cell.angle_alpha   90.00
_cell.angle_beta   90.00
_cell.angle_gamma   90.00
#
_symmetry.space_group_name_H-M   'P 1'
#
loop_
_entity.id
_entity.type
_entity.pdbx_description
1 polymer ?
#
loop_
_entity_poly.entity_id
_entity_poly.type
_entity_poly.pdbx_seq_one_letter_code
_entity_poly.pdbx_strand_id
1 'polypeptide(L)'
;MERKNASDFPQELLNLFDLYVHGDIDRRAFLDGAKKFATGGLTAAAIFESLRPNYAWAEQIPKDDGRVKTERATVDSPSGNGKISGYLARPAQGSKWPGVLVVHENRGLNPYIEDVARRLAVENFIAFAPDGLTSVGGYPGDDEKGGELFRKVDREKMTQDFVAAAQWLKARSDCTGKIGVVGFCFGGGIANTLAVRMGSDLSAAVPFYGGQPAAADVAKIKAPLLIHYAGLDQRVNAGWPAYEAALKANHVSYEAFVYEGVNHGFHNDTTPRYDETAAKLAWKRTIEFFNKNLG
;
A
#
# COMPACT_ATOMS: atom_id res chain seq x y z
N MET A 1 -2.68 -13.10 23.20
CA MET A 1 -1.22 -12.84 23.17
C MET A 1 -1.02 -11.34 23.13
N GLU A 2 -0.08 -10.83 23.90
CA GLU A 2 0.30 -9.43 23.88
C GLU A 2 0.88 -9.06 22.51
N ARG A 3 0.56 -7.87 22.01
CA ARG A 3 1.04 -7.40 20.71
C ARG A 3 2.54 -7.12 20.80
N LYS A 4 3.33 -7.80 19.98
CA LYS A 4 4.76 -7.52 19.85
C LYS A 4 4.98 -6.33 18.90
N ASN A 5 6.02 -5.55 19.21
CA ASN A 5 6.48 -4.40 18.43
C ASN A 5 7.85 -4.70 17.79
N ALA A 6 8.31 -3.86 16.88
CA ALA A 6 9.63 -4.03 16.25
C ALA A 6 10.77 -4.09 17.27
N SER A 7 10.70 -3.33 18.36
CA SER A 7 11.69 -3.34 19.45
C SER A 7 11.80 -4.68 20.20
N ASP A 8 10.82 -5.57 20.07
CA ASP A 8 10.86 -6.92 20.68
C ASP A 8 11.69 -7.91 19.86
N PHE A 9 12.20 -7.48 18.71
CA PHE A 9 12.97 -8.31 17.78
C PHE A 9 14.31 -7.66 17.44
N PRO A 10 15.41 -8.44 17.32
CA PRO A 10 16.66 -7.92 16.76
C PRO A 10 16.43 -7.36 15.34
N GLN A 11 17.00 -6.20 15.03
CA GLN A 11 16.86 -5.57 13.71
C GLN A 11 17.30 -6.50 12.57
N GLU A 12 18.30 -7.33 12.81
CA GLU A 12 18.81 -8.32 11.86
C GLU A 12 17.73 -9.38 11.50
N LEU A 13 16.88 -9.75 12.46
CA LEU A 13 15.75 -10.65 12.21
C LEU A 13 14.65 -9.94 11.40
N LEU A 14 14.37 -8.67 11.69
CA LEU A 14 13.40 -7.88 10.90
C LEU A 14 13.88 -7.69 9.46
N ASN A 15 15.18 -7.47 9.26
CA ASN A 15 15.77 -7.39 7.92
C ASN A 15 15.66 -8.73 7.17
N LEU A 16 15.92 -9.86 7.87
CA LEU A 16 15.74 -11.19 7.29
C LEU A 16 14.27 -11.45 6.90
N PHE A 17 13.33 -11.00 7.74
CA PHE A 17 11.90 -11.10 7.45
C PHE A 17 11.50 -10.22 6.26
N ASP A 18 12.11 -9.03 6.11
CA ASP A 18 11.87 -8.16 4.96
C ASP A 18 12.29 -8.82 3.63
N LEU A 19 13.45 -9.48 3.59
CA LEU A 19 13.88 -10.28 2.44
C LEU A 19 12.87 -11.38 2.09
N TYR A 20 12.33 -12.08 3.09
CA TYR A 20 11.29 -13.08 2.88
C TYR A 20 9.99 -12.47 2.34
N VAL A 21 9.53 -11.36 2.92
CA VAL A 21 8.29 -10.69 2.50
C VAL A 21 8.39 -10.22 1.05
N HIS A 22 9.56 -9.79 0.60
CA HIS A 22 9.78 -9.34 -0.78
C HIS A 22 10.07 -10.48 -1.76
N GLY A 23 10.32 -11.70 -1.25
CA GLY A 23 10.56 -12.88 -2.07
C GLY A 23 12.03 -13.03 -2.51
N ASP A 24 12.94 -12.25 -1.92
CA ASP A 24 14.39 -12.37 -2.12
C ASP A 24 14.93 -13.69 -1.54
N ILE A 25 14.26 -14.18 -0.49
CA ILE A 25 14.48 -15.53 0.07
C ILE A 25 13.14 -16.25 0.23
N ASP A 26 13.16 -17.56 0.20
CA ASP A 26 12.00 -18.39 0.47
C ASP A 26 11.80 -18.63 1.99
N ARG A 27 10.65 -19.23 2.36
CA ARG A 27 10.33 -19.56 3.75
C ARG A 27 11.37 -20.45 4.41
N ARG A 28 11.97 -21.38 3.67
CA ARG A 28 12.99 -22.29 4.19
C ARG A 28 14.26 -21.54 4.55
N ALA A 29 14.72 -20.67 3.66
CA ALA A 29 15.89 -19.83 3.90
C ALA A 29 15.66 -18.87 5.07
N PHE A 30 14.43 -18.28 5.20
CA PHE A 30 14.07 -17.50 6.37
C PHE A 30 14.17 -18.32 7.67
N LEU A 31 13.54 -19.53 7.71
CA LEU A 31 13.56 -20.39 8.90
C LEU A 31 14.99 -20.81 9.28
N ASP A 32 15.83 -21.12 8.29
CA ASP A 32 17.23 -21.46 8.52
C ASP A 32 18.02 -20.27 9.10
N GLY A 33 17.84 -19.06 8.56
CA GLY A 33 18.47 -17.84 9.10
C GLY A 33 17.94 -17.45 10.47
N ALA A 34 16.67 -17.70 10.76
CA ALA A 34 16.02 -17.38 12.04
C ALA A 34 16.47 -18.31 13.19
N LYS A 35 17.08 -19.46 12.91
CA LYS A 35 17.57 -20.40 13.96
C LYS A 35 18.53 -19.74 14.94
N LYS A 36 19.37 -18.81 14.49
CA LYS A 36 20.33 -18.12 15.38
C LYS A 36 19.66 -17.23 16.44
N PHE A 37 18.39 -16.87 16.23
CA PHE A 37 17.57 -16.10 17.18
C PHE A 37 16.67 -16.99 18.04
N ALA A 38 16.66 -18.29 17.79
CA ALA A 38 15.86 -19.29 18.53
C ALA A 38 16.55 -19.62 19.85
N THR A 39 16.29 -18.85 20.89
CA THR A 39 16.83 -19.01 22.24
C THR A 39 15.73 -19.22 23.27
N GLY A 40 16.05 -19.78 24.45
CA GLY A 40 15.09 -19.89 25.56
C GLY A 40 13.84 -20.74 25.24
N GLY A 41 13.97 -21.75 24.38
CA GLY A 41 12.84 -22.60 23.99
C GLY A 41 11.98 -22.03 22.81
N LEU A 42 12.30 -20.86 22.32
CA LEU A 42 11.66 -20.29 21.13
C LEU A 42 12.19 -20.99 19.87
N THR A 43 11.31 -21.43 18.99
CA THR A 43 11.69 -22.05 17.71
C THR A 43 11.67 -21.04 16.57
N ALA A 44 12.42 -21.29 15.48
CA ALA A 44 12.36 -20.48 14.27
C ALA A 44 10.94 -20.38 13.68
N ALA A 45 10.15 -21.46 13.80
CA ALA A 45 8.74 -21.44 13.39
C ALA A 45 7.88 -20.51 14.27
N ALA A 46 8.07 -20.52 15.58
CA ALA A 46 7.37 -19.62 16.49
C ALA A 46 7.78 -18.15 16.25
N ILE A 47 9.05 -17.89 15.92
CA ILE A 47 9.52 -16.57 15.50
C ILE A 47 8.78 -16.14 14.23
N PHE A 48 8.71 -17.01 13.22
CA PHE A 48 8.00 -16.73 11.97
C PHE A 48 6.54 -16.37 12.22
N GLU A 49 5.82 -17.18 12.99
CA GLU A 49 4.41 -16.93 13.34
C GLU A 49 4.21 -15.60 14.08
N SER A 50 5.19 -15.21 14.93
CA SER A 50 5.11 -13.93 15.65
C SER A 50 5.34 -12.69 14.78
N LEU A 51 5.92 -12.85 13.58
CA LEU A 51 6.15 -11.78 12.60
C LEU A 51 5.04 -11.67 11.56
N ARG A 52 4.17 -12.69 11.45
CA ARG A 52 3.06 -12.69 10.49
C ARG A 52 2.00 -11.66 10.84
N PRO A 53 1.27 -11.13 9.84
CA PRO A 53 0.13 -10.26 10.08
C PRO A 53 -0.94 -10.92 10.96
N ASN A 54 -1.46 -10.16 11.92
CA ASN A 54 -2.65 -10.51 12.66
C ASN A 54 -3.78 -9.54 12.31
N TYR A 55 -4.64 -9.94 11.42
CA TYR A 55 -5.70 -9.07 10.90
C TYR A 55 -6.78 -8.70 11.93
N ALA A 56 -6.88 -9.42 13.06
CA ALA A 56 -7.75 -9.01 14.16
C ALA A 56 -7.31 -7.68 14.82
N TRP A 57 -6.06 -7.25 14.60
CA TRP A 57 -5.56 -5.96 15.12
C TRP A 57 -5.81 -4.78 14.17
N ALA A 58 -6.12 -5.05 12.89
CA ALA A 58 -6.19 -4.04 11.83
C ALA A 58 -7.53 -3.33 11.71
N GLU A 59 -8.56 -3.77 12.40
CA GLU A 59 -9.90 -3.23 12.20
C GLU A 59 -10.09 -1.93 13.02
N GLN A 60 -9.50 -0.82 12.52
CA GLN A 60 -9.71 0.51 13.12
C GLN A 60 -11.11 1.03 12.81
N ILE A 61 -11.63 0.74 11.63
CA ILE A 61 -13.01 1.05 11.23
C ILE A 61 -13.74 -0.27 11.00
N PRO A 62 -14.66 -0.68 11.87
CA PRO A 62 -15.43 -1.91 11.73
C PRO A 62 -16.18 -2.00 10.39
N LYS A 63 -16.38 -3.21 9.89
CA LYS A 63 -17.09 -3.43 8.61
C LYS A 63 -18.54 -2.97 8.65
N ASP A 64 -19.14 -2.95 9.82
CA ASP A 64 -20.52 -2.53 10.11
C ASP A 64 -20.59 -1.10 10.68
N ASP A 65 -19.51 -0.30 10.61
CA ASP A 65 -19.53 1.09 11.05
C ASP A 65 -20.56 1.89 10.26
N GLY A 66 -21.54 2.44 10.96
CA GLY A 66 -22.67 3.18 10.38
C GLY A 66 -22.27 4.46 9.60
N ARG A 67 -21.02 4.91 9.73
CA ARG A 67 -20.50 6.09 9.00
C ARG A 67 -20.10 5.75 7.57
N VAL A 68 -19.94 4.47 7.22
CA VAL A 68 -19.48 4.03 5.91
C VAL A 68 -20.44 3.08 5.24
N LYS A 69 -20.44 3.04 3.91
CA LYS A 69 -21.07 2.01 3.08
C LYS A 69 -20.01 1.32 2.26
N THR A 70 -20.08 0.00 2.20
CA THR A 70 -19.09 -0.82 1.52
C THR A 70 -19.76 -1.78 0.55
N GLU A 71 -19.07 -2.07 -0.56
CA GLU A 71 -19.52 -3.03 -1.57
C GLU A 71 -18.33 -3.64 -2.31
N ARG A 72 -18.54 -4.78 -2.96
CA ARG A 72 -17.61 -5.31 -3.95
C ARG A 72 -17.97 -4.75 -5.33
N ALA A 73 -16.97 -4.30 -6.07
CA ALA A 73 -17.13 -3.83 -7.43
C ALA A 73 -16.17 -4.56 -8.36
N THR A 74 -16.60 -4.74 -9.61
CA THR A 74 -15.76 -5.29 -10.67
C THR A 74 -15.70 -4.29 -11.81
N VAL A 75 -14.50 -4.03 -12.28
CA VAL A 75 -14.17 -3.02 -13.30
C VAL A 75 -13.62 -3.72 -14.54
N ASP A 76 -14.09 -3.34 -15.71
CA ASP A 76 -13.52 -3.80 -16.96
C ASP A 76 -12.12 -3.22 -17.18
N SER A 77 -11.18 -4.07 -17.58
CA SER A 77 -9.78 -3.73 -17.82
C SER A 77 -9.28 -4.36 -19.12
N PRO A 78 -9.72 -3.86 -20.27
CA PRO A 78 -9.42 -4.48 -21.56
C PRO A 78 -7.95 -4.44 -21.93
N SER A 79 -7.18 -3.46 -21.44
CA SER A 79 -5.73 -3.37 -21.62
C SER A 79 -4.94 -4.17 -20.59
N GLY A 80 -5.59 -4.63 -19.51
CA GLY A 80 -5.00 -5.45 -18.46
C GLY A 80 -5.41 -6.92 -18.57
N ASN A 81 -5.95 -7.47 -17.48
CA ASN A 81 -6.38 -8.85 -17.40
C ASN A 81 -7.88 -9.07 -17.72
N GLY A 82 -8.50 -8.12 -18.42
CA GLY A 82 -9.94 -8.15 -18.79
C GLY A 82 -10.83 -7.56 -17.71
N LYS A 83 -10.63 -7.91 -16.46
CA LYS A 83 -11.38 -7.37 -15.30
C LYS A 83 -10.53 -7.29 -14.06
N ILE A 84 -10.86 -6.32 -13.19
CA ILE A 84 -10.33 -6.25 -11.83
C ILE A 84 -11.47 -6.06 -10.84
N SER A 85 -11.51 -6.89 -9.80
CA SER A 85 -12.46 -6.77 -8.69
C SER A 85 -11.82 -6.07 -7.51
N GLY A 86 -12.60 -5.44 -6.65
CA GLY A 86 -12.08 -4.74 -5.50
C GLY A 86 -13.14 -4.41 -4.45
N TYR A 87 -12.70 -3.76 -3.40
CA TYR A 87 -13.50 -3.30 -2.28
C TYR A 87 -13.71 -1.79 -2.38
N LEU A 88 -14.95 -1.36 -2.46
CA LEU A 88 -15.35 0.03 -2.46
C LEU A 88 -15.88 0.41 -1.09
N ALA A 89 -15.38 1.51 -0.54
CA ALA A 89 -15.89 2.12 0.68
C ALA A 89 -16.19 3.61 0.43
N ARG A 90 -17.33 4.09 0.94
CA ARG A 90 -17.72 5.50 0.83
C ARG A 90 -18.45 5.98 2.06
N PRO A 91 -18.55 7.27 2.31
CA PRO A 91 -19.37 7.80 3.39
C PRO A 91 -20.81 7.32 3.28
N ALA A 92 -21.45 7.08 4.41
CA ALA A 92 -22.87 6.67 4.45
C ALA A 92 -23.82 7.81 4.06
N GLN A 93 -23.39 9.06 4.28
CA GLN A 93 -24.17 10.27 4.01
C GLN A 93 -23.43 11.13 3.00
N GLY A 94 -24.20 11.93 2.24
CA GLY A 94 -23.67 12.75 1.14
C GLY A 94 -23.94 12.10 -0.20
N SER A 95 -23.54 12.75 -1.27
CA SER A 95 -23.86 12.32 -2.65
C SER A 95 -22.66 12.33 -3.60
N LYS A 96 -21.57 13.03 -3.24
CA LYS A 96 -20.43 13.18 -4.14
C LYS A 96 -19.14 13.45 -3.35
N TRP A 97 -18.11 12.66 -3.62
CA TRP A 97 -16.85 12.68 -2.86
C TRP A 97 -15.65 12.63 -3.80
N PRO A 98 -14.50 13.21 -3.42
CA PRO A 98 -13.26 12.94 -4.13
C PRO A 98 -12.87 11.47 -4.01
N GLY A 99 -12.29 10.92 -5.10
CA GLY A 99 -11.93 9.50 -5.17
C GLY A 99 -10.50 9.25 -4.69
N VAL A 100 -10.27 8.12 -4.00
CA VAL A 100 -8.93 7.64 -3.67
C VAL A 100 -8.80 6.17 -4.05
N LEU A 101 -7.87 5.86 -4.95
CA LEU A 101 -7.48 4.48 -5.22
C LEU A 101 -6.51 4.01 -4.11
N VAL A 102 -6.78 2.85 -3.52
CA VAL A 102 -5.94 2.25 -2.47
C VAL A 102 -5.24 1.03 -3.05
N VAL A 103 -3.91 1.08 -3.17
CA VAL A 103 -3.15 -0.02 -3.77
C VAL A 103 -2.46 -0.84 -2.68
N HIS A 104 -2.76 -2.13 -2.67
CA HIS A 104 -2.29 -3.10 -1.68
C HIS A 104 -0.79 -3.40 -1.78
N GLU A 105 -0.26 -4.04 -0.73
CA GLU A 105 1.08 -4.60 -0.70
C GLU A 105 1.20 -5.84 -1.64
N ASN A 106 2.25 -6.62 -1.53
CA ASN A 106 2.52 -7.76 -2.41
C ASN A 106 1.78 -9.06 -2.02
N ARG A 107 0.60 -8.97 -1.41
CA ARG A 107 -0.22 -10.12 -0.98
C ARG A 107 -1.64 -10.11 -1.55
N GLY A 108 -2.03 -9.05 -2.26
CA GLY A 108 -3.40 -8.85 -2.73
C GLY A 108 -4.25 -8.04 -1.75
N LEU A 109 -5.54 -7.96 -2.01
CA LEU A 109 -6.52 -7.20 -1.23
C LEU A 109 -6.84 -7.91 0.10
N ASN A 110 -5.99 -7.74 1.08
CA ASN A 110 -6.16 -8.30 2.42
C ASN A 110 -7.02 -7.42 3.33
N PRO A 111 -7.42 -7.90 4.53
CA PRO A 111 -8.26 -7.14 5.46
C PRO A 111 -7.70 -5.79 5.90
N TYR A 112 -6.38 -5.62 5.97
CA TYR A 112 -5.74 -4.34 6.27
C TYR A 112 -6.05 -3.28 5.21
N ILE A 113 -5.94 -3.63 3.95
CA ILE A 113 -6.21 -2.71 2.84
C ILE A 113 -7.71 -2.36 2.74
N GLU A 114 -8.59 -3.32 3.05
CA GLU A 114 -10.04 -3.03 3.17
C GLU A 114 -10.32 -2.04 4.29
N ASP A 115 -9.63 -2.15 5.42
CA ASP A 115 -9.76 -1.21 6.53
C ASP A 115 -9.21 0.17 6.17
N VAL A 116 -8.09 0.26 5.46
CA VAL A 116 -7.57 1.55 4.93
C VAL A 116 -8.61 2.23 4.03
N ALA A 117 -9.32 1.49 3.18
CA ALA A 117 -10.39 2.05 2.37
C ALA A 117 -11.54 2.59 3.24
N ARG A 118 -11.91 1.91 4.32
CA ARG A 118 -12.93 2.41 5.27
C ARG A 118 -12.42 3.64 6.04
N ARG A 119 -11.15 3.68 6.45
CA ARG A 119 -10.53 4.87 7.08
C ARG A 119 -10.68 6.11 6.17
N LEU A 120 -10.41 5.97 4.87
CA LEU A 120 -10.60 7.04 3.90
C LEU A 120 -12.07 7.45 3.75
N ALA A 121 -12.99 6.47 3.78
CA ALA A 121 -14.42 6.77 3.71
C ALA A 121 -14.91 7.58 4.92
N VAL A 122 -14.40 7.33 6.12
CA VAL A 122 -14.67 8.15 7.32
C VAL A 122 -14.13 9.59 7.16
N GLU A 123 -13.05 9.77 6.40
CA GLU A 123 -12.45 11.07 6.08
C GLU A 123 -13.10 11.75 4.84
N ASN A 124 -14.29 11.29 4.44
CA ASN A 124 -15.09 11.86 3.35
C ASN A 124 -14.51 11.64 1.94
N PHE A 125 -13.83 10.55 1.69
CA PHE A 125 -13.44 10.10 0.36
C PHE A 125 -14.25 8.89 -0.08
N ILE A 126 -14.49 8.73 -1.40
CA ILE A 126 -14.86 7.45 -1.95
C ILE A 126 -13.58 6.68 -2.29
N ALA A 127 -13.35 5.56 -1.61
CA ALA A 127 -12.13 4.79 -1.72
C ALA A 127 -12.37 3.47 -2.44
N PHE A 128 -11.58 3.16 -3.45
CA PHE A 128 -11.61 1.87 -4.11
C PHE A 128 -10.27 1.15 -3.95
N ALA A 129 -10.31 -0.04 -3.40
CA ALA A 129 -9.17 -0.92 -3.22
C ALA A 129 -9.29 -2.13 -4.17
N PRO A 130 -8.72 -2.05 -5.39
CA PRO A 130 -8.74 -3.17 -6.34
C PRO A 130 -7.81 -4.29 -5.90
N ASP A 131 -8.17 -5.54 -6.22
CA ASP A 131 -7.35 -6.72 -5.97
C ASP A 131 -6.54 -7.09 -7.22
N GLY A 132 -5.26 -6.75 -7.22
CA GLY A 132 -4.33 -7.10 -8.29
C GLY A 132 -4.16 -8.60 -8.53
N LEU A 133 -4.68 -9.44 -7.63
CA LEU A 133 -4.71 -10.90 -7.81
C LEU A 133 -5.98 -11.40 -8.50
N THR A 134 -6.89 -10.52 -8.93
CA THR A 134 -8.16 -10.92 -9.55
C THR A 134 -7.98 -11.92 -10.67
N SER A 135 -6.97 -11.75 -11.54
CA SER A 135 -6.69 -12.64 -12.69
C SER A 135 -6.27 -14.06 -12.29
N VAL A 136 -5.89 -14.27 -11.05
CA VAL A 136 -5.44 -15.57 -10.50
C VAL A 136 -6.33 -16.05 -9.35
N GLY A 137 -7.57 -15.53 -9.25
CA GLY A 137 -8.58 -15.94 -8.28
C GLY A 137 -8.77 -14.99 -7.09
N GLY A 138 -8.03 -13.88 -7.03
CA GLY A 138 -8.10 -12.90 -5.94
C GLY A 138 -7.29 -13.31 -4.72
N TYR A 139 -7.35 -12.45 -3.68
CA TYR A 139 -6.69 -12.73 -2.40
C TYR A 139 -7.26 -13.99 -1.74
N PRO A 140 -6.43 -15.01 -1.45
CA PRO A 140 -6.91 -16.33 -1.05
C PRO A 140 -7.24 -16.44 0.47
N GLY A 141 -7.20 -15.34 1.23
CA GLY A 141 -7.38 -15.35 2.69
C GLY A 141 -6.15 -15.80 3.48
N ASP A 142 -5.02 -16.00 2.81
CA ASP A 142 -3.74 -16.40 3.39
C ASP A 142 -2.59 -15.69 2.66
N ASP A 143 -1.69 -15.07 3.42
CA ASP A 143 -0.62 -14.24 2.86
C ASP A 143 0.50 -15.03 2.17
N GLU A 144 0.79 -16.27 2.59
CA GLU A 144 1.79 -17.08 1.91
C GLU A 144 1.28 -17.44 0.51
N LYS A 145 0.03 -17.92 0.43
CA LYS A 145 -0.64 -18.20 -0.86
C LYS A 145 -0.82 -16.93 -1.68
N GLY A 146 -1.18 -15.81 -1.05
CA GLY A 146 -1.25 -14.50 -1.69
C GLY A 146 0.07 -14.12 -2.35
N GLY A 147 1.19 -14.27 -1.65
CA GLY A 147 2.53 -14.05 -2.18
C GLY A 147 2.92 -15.01 -3.32
N GLU A 148 2.47 -16.27 -3.27
CA GLU A 148 2.68 -17.22 -4.37
C GLU A 148 1.90 -16.83 -5.62
N LEU A 149 0.64 -16.44 -5.47
CA LEU A 149 -0.19 -15.94 -6.56
C LEU A 149 0.37 -14.65 -7.15
N PHE A 150 0.81 -13.73 -6.28
CA PHE A 150 1.41 -12.46 -6.68
C PHE A 150 2.63 -12.62 -7.59
N ARG A 151 3.43 -13.67 -7.42
CA ARG A 151 4.57 -13.98 -8.31
C ARG A 151 4.15 -14.46 -9.69
N LYS A 152 2.92 -14.95 -9.84
CA LYS A 152 2.38 -15.51 -11.10
C LYS A 152 1.68 -14.46 -11.98
N VAL A 153 1.30 -13.32 -11.42
CA VAL A 153 0.57 -12.27 -12.17
C VAL A 153 1.52 -11.52 -13.09
N ASP A 154 1.07 -11.27 -14.32
CA ASP A 154 1.72 -10.34 -15.25
C ASP A 154 1.68 -8.92 -14.68
N ARG A 155 2.86 -8.37 -14.38
CA ARG A 155 3.01 -7.07 -13.72
C ARG A 155 2.53 -5.90 -14.58
N GLU A 156 2.74 -5.97 -15.88
CA GLU A 156 2.29 -4.93 -16.78
C GLU A 156 0.77 -4.92 -16.90
N LYS A 157 0.16 -6.08 -17.08
CA LYS A 157 -1.30 -6.21 -17.10
C LYS A 157 -1.94 -5.81 -15.78
N MET A 158 -1.35 -6.19 -14.64
CA MET A 158 -1.78 -5.76 -13.31
C MET A 158 -1.72 -4.22 -13.18
N THR A 159 -0.68 -3.59 -13.71
CA THR A 159 -0.55 -2.12 -13.71
C THR A 159 -1.67 -1.49 -14.55
N GLN A 160 -2.01 -2.05 -15.71
CA GLN A 160 -3.14 -1.61 -16.53
C GLN A 160 -4.48 -1.80 -15.82
N ASP A 161 -4.62 -2.87 -15.01
CA ASP A 161 -5.80 -3.07 -14.18
C ASP A 161 -5.98 -1.94 -13.15
N PHE A 162 -4.89 -1.48 -12.51
CA PHE A 162 -4.93 -0.34 -11.59
C PHE A 162 -5.23 0.99 -12.31
N VAL A 163 -4.74 1.19 -13.53
CA VAL A 163 -5.10 2.35 -14.36
C VAL A 163 -6.59 2.33 -14.67
N ALA A 164 -7.13 1.20 -15.12
CA ALA A 164 -8.55 1.05 -15.39
C ALA A 164 -9.42 1.29 -14.15
N ALA A 165 -8.99 0.77 -12.99
CA ALA A 165 -9.66 0.99 -11.71
C ALA A 165 -9.70 2.47 -11.32
N ALA A 166 -8.59 3.21 -11.52
CA ALA A 166 -8.53 4.64 -11.25
C ALA A 166 -9.44 5.44 -12.19
N GLN A 167 -9.44 5.12 -13.48
CA GLN A 167 -10.32 5.75 -14.48
C GLN A 167 -11.80 5.48 -14.19
N TRP A 168 -12.14 4.25 -13.82
CA TRP A 168 -13.50 3.89 -13.42
C TRP A 168 -13.93 4.68 -12.18
N LEU A 169 -13.08 4.79 -11.15
CA LEU A 169 -13.39 5.55 -9.94
C LEU A 169 -13.63 7.03 -10.28
N LYS A 170 -12.80 7.61 -11.16
CA LYS A 170 -12.92 9.00 -11.63
C LYS A 170 -14.25 9.25 -12.35
N ALA A 171 -14.71 8.29 -13.15
CA ALA A 171 -15.90 8.41 -13.99
C ALA A 171 -17.23 8.14 -13.25
N ARG A 172 -17.20 7.71 -11.99
CA ARG A 172 -18.41 7.43 -11.20
C ARG A 172 -19.23 8.70 -10.98
N SER A 173 -20.55 8.57 -11.01
CA SER A 173 -21.49 9.69 -10.78
C SER A 173 -21.42 10.25 -9.35
N ASP A 174 -21.03 9.41 -8.37
CA ASP A 174 -20.81 9.78 -6.97
C ASP A 174 -19.36 10.20 -6.66
N CYS A 175 -18.48 10.29 -7.68
CA CYS A 175 -17.15 10.87 -7.58
C CYS A 175 -17.14 12.31 -8.11
N THR A 176 -16.38 13.23 -7.48
CA THR A 176 -16.23 14.61 -7.95
C THR A 176 -15.45 14.71 -9.27
N GLY A 177 -14.83 13.63 -9.73
CA GLY A 177 -13.92 13.60 -10.87
C GLY A 177 -12.46 13.93 -10.52
N LYS A 178 -12.18 14.32 -9.27
CA LYS A 178 -10.82 14.42 -8.75
C LYS A 178 -10.44 13.12 -8.04
N ILE A 179 -9.31 12.54 -8.42
CA ILE A 179 -8.85 11.29 -7.82
C ILE A 179 -7.40 11.38 -7.37
N GLY A 180 -7.12 10.77 -6.22
CA GLY A 180 -5.78 10.48 -5.74
C GLY A 180 -5.51 8.97 -5.71
N VAL A 181 -4.26 8.63 -5.44
CA VAL A 181 -3.83 7.26 -5.16
C VAL A 181 -2.99 7.22 -3.88
N VAL A 182 -3.27 6.26 -3.02
CA VAL A 182 -2.37 5.87 -1.93
C VAL A 182 -1.99 4.40 -2.12
N GLY A 183 -0.74 4.07 -1.89
CA GLY A 183 -0.27 2.70 -2.03
C GLY A 183 0.84 2.39 -1.06
N PHE A 184 0.91 1.11 -0.66
CA PHE A 184 1.81 0.63 0.38
C PHE A 184 2.76 -0.42 -0.18
N CYS A 185 4.07 -0.33 0.09
CA CYS A 185 5.07 -1.27 -0.39
C CYS A 185 5.06 -1.36 -1.94
N PHE A 186 4.71 -2.51 -2.50
CA PHE A 186 4.45 -2.66 -3.94
C PHE A 186 3.46 -1.60 -4.44
N GLY A 187 2.37 -1.39 -3.70
CA GLY A 187 1.38 -0.37 -4.02
C GLY A 187 1.92 1.05 -3.99
N GLY A 188 2.92 1.34 -3.17
CA GLY A 188 3.64 2.61 -3.20
C GLY A 188 4.40 2.81 -4.52
N GLY A 189 5.02 1.75 -5.04
CA GLY A 189 5.61 1.74 -6.38
C GLY A 189 4.56 1.93 -7.48
N ILE A 190 3.37 1.31 -7.32
CA ILE A 190 2.25 1.53 -8.24
C ILE A 190 1.73 2.97 -8.16
N ALA A 191 1.65 3.58 -6.97
CA ALA A 191 1.25 4.99 -6.84
C ALA A 191 2.17 5.92 -7.63
N ASN A 192 3.49 5.71 -7.56
CA ASN A 192 4.47 6.40 -8.41
C ASN A 192 4.24 6.11 -9.91
N THR A 193 3.99 4.86 -10.26
CA THR A 193 3.75 4.45 -11.65
C THR A 193 2.48 5.08 -12.20
N LEU A 194 1.40 5.15 -11.41
CA LEU A 194 0.16 5.81 -11.82
C LEU A 194 0.36 7.32 -12.01
N ALA A 195 1.16 7.97 -11.16
CA ALA A 195 1.52 9.38 -11.35
C ALA A 195 2.22 9.62 -12.70
N VAL A 196 3.07 8.68 -13.14
CA VAL A 196 3.71 8.72 -14.46
C VAL A 196 2.70 8.46 -15.59
N ARG A 197 1.86 7.42 -15.47
CA ARG A 197 1.01 6.94 -16.57
C ARG A 197 -0.24 7.77 -16.79
N MET A 198 -0.80 8.32 -15.72
CA MET A 198 -2.05 9.07 -15.78
C MET A 198 -1.84 10.58 -15.97
N GLY A 199 -0.62 11.09 -15.72
CA GLY A 199 -0.31 12.51 -15.89
C GLY A 199 -1.34 13.41 -15.19
N SER A 200 -2.01 14.29 -15.96
CA SER A 200 -3.03 15.22 -15.43
C SER A 200 -4.37 14.56 -15.05
N ASP A 201 -4.58 13.30 -15.39
CA ASP A 201 -5.79 12.56 -14.97
C ASP A 201 -5.74 12.14 -13.50
N LEU A 202 -4.57 12.19 -12.87
CA LEU A 202 -4.38 11.99 -11.44
C LEU A 202 -4.17 13.34 -10.75
N SER A 203 -4.84 13.58 -9.63
CA SER A 203 -4.76 14.84 -8.88
C SER A 203 -3.80 14.81 -7.69
N ALA A 204 -3.44 13.63 -7.19
CA ALA A 204 -2.50 13.45 -6.08
C ALA A 204 -1.99 12.01 -6.02
N ALA A 205 -0.73 11.80 -5.59
CA ALA A 205 -0.21 10.45 -5.33
C ALA A 205 0.55 10.41 -4.00
N VAL A 206 0.28 9.35 -3.23
CA VAL A 206 0.88 9.15 -1.90
C VAL A 206 1.52 7.75 -1.82
N PRO A 207 2.77 7.60 -2.24
CA PRO A 207 3.51 6.36 -2.07
C PRO A 207 4.06 6.21 -0.64
N PHE A 208 3.71 5.12 0.03
CA PHE A 208 4.32 4.67 1.27
C PHE A 208 5.38 3.62 0.97
N TYR A 209 6.62 3.86 1.39
CA TYR A 209 7.77 2.93 1.27
C TYR A 209 7.77 2.13 -0.03
N GLY A 210 7.50 2.80 -1.15
CA GLY A 210 7.41 2.22 -2.49
C GLY A 210 8.61 2.51 -3.37
N GLY A 211 8.83 1.63 -4.36
CA GLY A 211 9.86 1.82 -5.38
C GLY A 211 9.61 3.06 -6.24
N GLN A 212 10.69 3.64 -6.75
CA GLN A 212 10.66 4.83 -7.58
C GLN A 212 10.54 4.47 -9.07
N PRO A 213 9.94 5.34 -9.89
CA PRO A 213 9.93 5.16 -11.34
C PRO A 213 11.33 5.46 -11.94
N ALA A 214 11.55 5.04 -13.18
CA ALA A 214 12.76 5.42 -13.90
C ALA A 214 12.87 6.95 -14.02
N ALA A 215 14.05 7.50 -13.83
CA ALA A 215 14.28 8.95 -13.87
C ALA A 215 13.79 9.61 -15.18
N ALA A 216 13.91 8.90 -16.32
CA ALA A 216 13.44 9.36 -17.62
C ALA A 216 11.90 9.54 -17.70
N ASP A 217 11.14 8.85 -16.84
CA ASP A 217 9.69 8.92 -16.83
C ASP A 217 9.14 10.03 -15.91
N VAL A 218 9.97 10.60 -15.05
CA VAL A 218 9.56 11.60 -14.05
C VAL A 218 8.96 12.85 -14.72
N ALA A 219 9.42 13.25 -15.90
CA ALA A 219 8.87 14.37 -16.66
C ALA A 219 7.37 14.24 -16.99
N LYS A 220 6.84 13.00 -16.98
CA LYS A 220 5.41 12.69 -17.25
C LYS A 220 4.52 12.95 -16.03
N ILE A 221 5.07 13.04 -14.84
CA ILE A 221 4.32 13.28 -13.59
C ILE A 221 3.78 14.71 -13.60
N LYS A 222 2.47 14.84 -13.40
CA LYS A 222 1.77 16.13 -13.29
C LYS A 222 1.08 16.29 -11.94
N ALA A 223 0.73 15.19 -11.29
CA ALA A 223 0.17 15.19 -9.94
C ALA A 223 1.22 15.57 -8.89
N PRO A 224 0.88 16.36 -7.87
CA PRO A 224 1.73 16.52 -6.70
C PRO A 224 1.90 15.17 -5.97
N LEU A 225 3.07 15.00 -5.34
CA LEU A 225 3.44 13.78 -4.62
C LEU A 225 3.64 14.07 -3.13
N LEU A 226 3.16 13.17 -2.28
CA LEU A 226 3.51 13.10 -0.87
C LEU A 226 4.14 11.74 -0.58
N ILE A 227 5.43 11.72 -0.32
CA ILE A 227 6.22 10.49 -0.27
C ILE A 227 6.60 10.17 1.18
N HIS A 228 6.30 8.94 1.63
CA HIS A 228 6.62 8.46 2.97
C HIS A 228 7.65 7.34 2.92
N TYR A 229 8.84 7.59 3.46
CA TYR A 229 9.93 6.60 3.55
C TYR A 229 10.14 6.14 4.99
N ALA A 230 10.48 4.86 5.16
CA ALA A 230 10.93 4.28 6.42
C ALA A 230 12.45 4.44 6.55
N GLY A 231 12.95 5.00 7.65
CA GLY A 231 14.37 5.32 7.82
C GLY A 231 15.29 4.09 7.78
N LEU A 232 14.80 2.93 8.22
CA LEU A 232 15.56 1.67 8.22
C LEU A 232 15.42 0.86 6.90
N ASP A 233 14.62 1.33 5.92
CA ASP A 233 14.43 0.65 4.63
C ASP A 233 15.52 1.04 3.62
N GLN A 234 16.71 0.47 3.76
CA GLN A 234 17.83 0.76 2.87
C GLN A 234 17.53 0.41 1.40
N ARG A 235 16.74 -0.64 1.16
CA ARG A 235 16.42 -1.14 -0.18
C ARG A 235 15.62 -0.11 -0.98
N VAL A 236 14.57 0.46 -0.41
CA VAL A 236 13.76 1.49 -1.06
C VAL A 236 14.48 2.84 -1.07
N ASN A 237 15.12 3.21 0.05
CA ASN A 237 15.77 4.51 0.20
C ASN A 237 17.00 4.69 -0.72
N ALA A 238 17.64 3.62 -1.15
CA ALA A 238 18.77 3.68 -2.10
C ALA A 238 18.43 4.40 -3.41
N GLY A 239 17.17 4.34 -3.87
CA GLY A 239 16.72 5.02 -5.09
C GLY A 239 16.32 6.49 -4.89
N TRP A 240 16.14 6.94 -3.63
CA TRP A 240 15.62 8.26 -3.33
C TRP A 240 16.46 9.42 -3.87
N PRO A 241 17.82 9.45 -3.73
CA PRO A 241 18.60 10.58 -4.22
C PRO A 241 18.44 10.82 -5.73
N ALA A 242 18.41 9.75 -6.53
CA ALA A 242 18.22 9.85 -7.97
C ALA A 242 16.79 10.31 -8.33
N TYR A 243 15.79 9.80 -7.60
CA TYR A 243 14.41 10.20 -7.80
C TYR A 243 14.18 11.65 -7.41
N GLU A 244 14.69 12.10 -6.28
CA GLU A 244 14.60 13.50 -5.84
C GLU A 244 15.25 14.45 -6.85
N ALA A 245 16.44 14.10 -7.35
CA ALA A 245 17.11 14.88 -8.39
C ALA A 245 16.25 15.01 -9.66
N ALA A 246 15.61 13.90 -10.08
CA ALA A 246 14.73 13.90 -11.24
C ALA A 246 13.44 14.72 -11.01
N LEU A 247 12.84 14.65 -9.83
CA LEU A 247 11.67 15.47 -9.45
C LEU A 247 12.01 16.96 -9.52
N LYS A 248 13.14 17.36 -8.94
CA LYS A 248 13.64 18.76 -8.98
C LYS A 248 13.90 19.22 -10.40
N ALA A 249 14.60 18.43 -11.20
CA ALA A 249 14.94 18.77 -12.60
C ALA A 249 13.70 18.95 -13.49
N ASN A 250 12.61 18.24 -13.19
CA ASN A 250 11.36 18.31 -13.94
C ASN A 250 10.29 19.20 -13.28
N HIS A 251 10.64 19.94 -12.24
CA HIS A 251 9.73 20.86 -11.51
C HIS A 251 8.45 20.17 -11.01
N VAL A 252 8.53 18.89 -10.65
CA VAL A 252 7.40 18.16 -10.07
C VAL A 252 7.19 18.65 -8.63
N SER A 253 5.94 18.96 -8.28
CA SER A 253 5.58 19.32 -6.91
C SER A 253 5.62 18.07 -6.01
N TYR A 254 6.41 18.10 -4.94
CA TYR A 254 6.47 16.97 -4.00
C TYR A 254 6.81 17.42 -2.59
N GLU A 255 6.37 16.63 -1.63
CA GLU A 255 6.82 16.62 -0.24
C GLU A 255 7.30 15.19 0.08
N ALA A 256 8.42 15.06 0.79
CA ALA A 256 8.95 13.75 1.17
C ALA A 256 9.34 13.73 2.64
N PHE A 257 8.98 12.67 3.34
CA PHE A 257 9.28 12.48 4.76
C PHE A 257 9.96 11.13 4.97
N VAL A 258 11.10 11.16 5.64
CA VAL A 258 11.78 9.96 6.14
C VAL A 258 11.47 9.84 7.64
N TYR A 259 10.87 8.73 8.04
CA TYR A 259 10.55 8.44 9.43
C TYR A 259 11.70 7.65 10.04
N GLU A 260 12.50 8.33 10.87
CA GLU A 260 13.71 7.75 11.46
C GLU A 260 13.37 6.59 12.42
N GLY A 261 14.22 5.56 12.39
CA GLY A 261 14.13 4.42 13.32
C GLY A 261 12.99 3.45 13.03
N VAL A 262 12.19 3.64 11.95
CA VAL A 262 11.10 2.74 11.61
C VAL A 262 11.43 1.84 10.42
N ASN A 263 10.83 0.66 10.43
CA ASN A 263 11.03 -0.37 9.42
C ASN A 263 10.08 -0.21 8.22
N HIS A 264 10.43 -0.84 7.09
CA HIS A 264 9.50 -1.05 5.98
C HIS A 264 8.17 -1.63 6.48
N GLY A 265 7.04 -1.07 6.01
CA GLY A 265 5.72 -1.50 6.44
C GLY A 265 5.25 -0.86 7.76
N PHE A 266 5.86 0.22 8.22
CA PHE A 266 5.54 0.87 9.50
C PHE A 266 4.09 1.33 9.65
N HIS A 267 3.36 1.51 8.56
CA HIS A 267 1.95 1.89 8.60
C HIS A 267 1.01 0.69 8.79
N ASN A 268 1.47 -0.53 8.52
CA ASN A 268 0.64 -1.73 8.59
C ASN A 268 0.49 -2.20 10.04
N ASP A 269 -0.64 -1.88 10.65
CA ASP A 269 -0.97 -2.17 12.05
C ASP A 269 -1.31 -3.64 12.34
N THR A 270 -1.18 -4.52 11.36
CA THR A 270 -1.31 -5.97 11.55
C THR A 270 0.00 -6.67 11.89
N THR A 271 1.13 -6.00 11.70
CA THR A 271 2.47 -6.59 11.85
C THR A 271 3.24 -5.96 13.01
N PRO A 272 4.24 -6.66 13.57
CA PRO A 272 5.12 -6.07 14.59
C PRO A 272 5.96 -4.88 14.10
N ARG A 273 6.12 -4.69 12.78
CA ARG A 273 6.84 -3.55 12.19
C ARG A 273 6.05 -2.24 12.26
N TYR A 274 4.80 -2.30 12.70
CA TYR A 274 3.98 -1.10 12.90
C TYR A 274 4.61 -0.17 13.93
N ASP A 275 4.73 1.10 13.55
CA ASP A 275 5.08 2.18 14.46
C ASP A 275 3.91 3.17 14.53
N GLU A 276 3.25 3.20 15.67
CA GLU A 276 2.04 3.97 15.87
C GLU A 276 2.25 5.48 15.66
N THR A 277 3.37 6.00 16.14
CA THR A 277 3.69 7.43 16.07
C THR A 277 3.93 7.85 14.62
N ALA A 278 4.78 7.11 13.92
CA ALA A 278 5.07 7.37 12.51
C ALA A 278 3.84 7.16 11.62
N ALA A 279 3.08 6.07 11.86
CA ALA A 279 1.88 5.76 11.09
C ALA A 279 0.79 6.83 11.24
N LYS A 280 0.49 7.27 12.47
CA LYS A 280 -0.48 8.34 12.73
C LYS A 280 -0.05 9.66 12.11
N LEU A 281 1.24 10.00 12.20
CA LEU A 281 1.76 11.24 11.60
C LEU A 281 1.70 11.18 10.07
N ALA A 282 2.10 10.05 9.46
CA ALA A 282 2.04 9.86 8.02
C ALA A 282 0.59 9.88 7.51
N TRP A 283 -0.34 9.24 8.24
CA TRP A 283 -1.75 9.26 7.90
C TRP A 283 -2.36 10.66 7.96
N LYS A 284 -2.09 11.41 9.03
CA LYS A 284 -2.51 12.81 9.16
C LYS A 284 -2.05 13.63 7.95
N ARG A 285 -0.77 13.55 7.59
CA ARG A 285 -0.20 14.24 6.42
C ARG A 285 -0.90 13.82 5.13
N THR A 286 -1.19 12.52 4.99
CA THR A 286 -1.89 11.98 3.82
C THR A 286 -3.29 12.58 3.67
N ILE A 287 -4.07 12.65 4.74
CA ILE A 287 -5.42 13.22 4.72
C ILE A 287 -5.37 14.73 4.43
N GLU A 288 -4.48 15.47 5.09
CA GLU A 288 -4.28 16.90 4.82
C GLU A 288 -3.90 17.16 3.36
N PHE A 289 -3.00 16.32 2.81
CA PHE A 289 -2.58 16.41 1.42
C PHE A 289 -3.70 16.09 0.43
N PHE A 290 -4.50 15.06 0.69
CA PHE A 290 -5.67 14.76 -0.15
C PHE A 290 -6.72 15.86 -0.07
N ASN A 291 -7.03 16.38 1.11
CA ASN A 291 -7.97 17.50 1.26
C ASN A 291 -7.52 18.74 0.48
N LYS A 292 -6.22 19.06 0.48
CA LYS A 292 -5.65 20.18 -0.27
C LYS A 292 -5.77 20.01 -1.79
N ASN A 293 -5.57 18.79 -2.31
CA ASN A 293 -5.42 18.55 -3.74
C ASN A 293 -6.68 17.98 -4.41
N LEU A 294 -7.59 17.37 -3.65
CA LEU A 294 -8.81 16.74 -4.14
C LEU A 294 -10.08 17.50 -3.74
N GLY A 295 -10.00 18.35 -2.70
CA GLY A 295 -11.12 19.18 -2.21
C GLY A 295 -11.57 20.29 -3.16
#